data_8e888ac0de11bc857f986e4f116fe180
#
_entry.id   8e888ac0de11bc857f986e4f116fe180
#
_cell.length_a   1.000
_cell.length_b   1.000
_cell.length_c   1.000
_cell.angle_alpha   90.00
_cell.angle_beta   90.00
_cell.angle_gamma   90.00
#
_symmetry.space_group_name_H-M   'P 1'
#
loop_
_entity.id
_entity.type
_entity.pdbx_description
1 polymer ?
#
loop_
_entity_poly.entity_id
_entity_poly.type
_entity_poly.pdbx_seq_one_letter_code
_entity_poly.pdbx_strand_id
1 'polypeptide(L)'
;MIKIILICVSFLPLLIHSTYLWQTWTGSRLDHWDWIFFLLSIPATFWAIHKEKFGKCDFYALLVLIPCLILTLLEQIHHINALAVASAVCVIFSAVWLLGSWNFAYKVLPITILLLLGTPSSSYQLSLVMMCPVATAWAVKFLLAVLCLIWIWYTKRTGVLVKCSTIFFLAAALVTGLILLHSKALYFKGTSFIPEFPSHCGEFWGRSIQPDANTKRFFVTSTVKQYRYTKADTEISVLAVECGENIHEIHPASHCLRTSMWTVHSEDVLHLHDNFAVTEIDASKGGNRILVWVWYSSEKLSTPGFLGFRRHFRPGEKHYTYQISIPLNSDVERGRNELKKFVQILRSKKEQ
;
A
#
# COMPACT_ATOMS: atom_id res chain seq x y z
N MET A 1 -7.26 -37.96 -2.76
CA MET A 1 -6.62 -37.43 -3.98
C MET A 1 -7.25 -36.11 -4.44
N ILE A 2 -8.54 -36.05 -4.76
CA ILE A 2 -9.23 -34.84 -5.26
C ILE A 2 -9.06 -33.63 -4.35
N LYS A 3 -9.19 -33.74 -3.03
CA LYS A 3 -9.01 -32.63 -2.07
C LYS A 3 -7.61 -32.00 -2.16
N ILE A 4 -6.58 -32.81 -2.31
CA ILE A 4 -5.20 -32.34 -2.44
C ILE A 4 -5.03 -31.56 -3.75
N ILE A 5 -5.59 -32.08 -4.85
CA ILE A 5 -5.54 -31.38 -6.15
C ILE A 5 -6.21 -30.01 -6.06
N LEU A 6 -7.40 -29.94 -5.43
CA LEU A 6 -8.11 -28.65 -5.27
C LEU A 6 -7.34 -27.66 -4.40
N ILE A 7 -6.66 -28.12 -3.34
CA ILE A 7 -5.77 -27.28 -2.56
C ILE A 7 -4.58 -26.81 -3.41
N CYS A 8 -3.96 -27.68 -4.20
CA CYS A 8 -2.88 -27.27 -5.10
C CYS A 8 -3.36 -26.23 -6.13
N VAL A 9 -4.56 -26.38 -6.69
CA VAL A 9 -5.15 -25.41 -7.61
C VAL A 9 -5.37 -24.05 -6.93
N SER A 10 -5.71 -24.02 -5.64
CA SER A 10 -5.89 -22.75 -4.91
C SER A 10 -4.60 -21.93 -4.75
N PHE A 11 -3.41 -22.51 -5.01
CA PHE A 11 -2.14 -21.78 -5.04
C PHE A 11 -1.88 -21.08 -6.38
N LEU A 12 -2.62 -21.38 -7.45
CA LEU A 12 -2.41 -20.76 -8.76
C LEU A 12 -2.44 -19.22 -8.71
N PRO A 13 -3.39 -18.56 -8.03
CA PRO A 13 -3.38 -17.10 -7.92
C PRO A 13 -2.10 -16.55 -7.30
N LEU A 14 -1.55 -17.24 -6.30
CA LEU A 14 -0.28 -16.84 -5.68
C LEU A 14 0.91 -17.03 -6.62
N LEU A 15 0.93 -18.10 -7.40
CA LEU A 15 1.99 -18.38 -8.38
C LEU A 15 2.01 -17.37 -9.53
N ILE A 16 0.85 -16.88 -9.97
CA ILE A 16 0.74 -15.81 -10.98
C ILE A 16 1.49 -14.55 -10.51
N HIS A 17 1.50 -14.25 -9.21
CA HIS A 17 2.18 -13.09 -8.63
C HIS A 17 3.62 -13.37 -8.19
N SER A 18 4.21 -14.51 -8.52
CA SER A 18 5.57 -14.89 -8.08
C SER A 18 6.64 -13.90 -8.52
N THR A 19 6.57 -13.38 -9.75
CA THR A 19 7.50 -12.35 -10.25
C THR A 19 7.40 -11.06 -9.45
N TYR A 20 6.17 -10.62 -9.13
CA TYR A 20 5.95 -9.45 -8.28
C TYR A 20 6.51 -9.66 -6.86
N LEU A 21 6.27 -10.81 -6.25
CA LEU A 21 6.84 -11.18 -4.94
C LEU A 21 8.36 -11.09 -4.97
N TRP A 22 8.99 -11.72 -5.97
CA TRP A 22 10.44 -11.71 -6.11
C TRP A 22 11.00 -10.30 -6.28
N GLN A 23 10.44 -9.49 -7.18
CA GLN A 23 10.84 -8.11 -7.41
C GLN A 23 10.72 -7.26 -6.15
N THR A 24 9.65 -7.46 -5.37
CA THR A 24 9.41 -6.69 -4.15
C THR A 24 10.38 -7.10 -3.05
N TRP A 25 10.61 -8.38 -2.83
CA TRP A 25 11.56 -8.87 -1.82
C TRP A 25 13.03 -8.51 -2.15
N THR A 26 13.39 -8.38 -3.41
CA THR A 26 14.77 -8.02 -3.81
C THR A 26 14.97 -6.52 -3.99
N GLY A 27 13.94 -5.77 -4.35
CA GLY A 27 14.01 -4.35 -4.70
C GLY A 27 13.50 -3.39 -3.63
N SER A 28 12.55 -3.83 -2.78
CA SER A 28 11.96 -2.97 -1.75
C SER A 28 12.73 -3.06 -0.43
N ARG A 29 13.16 -1.89 0.10
CA ARG A 29 13.77 -1.84 1.44
C ARG A 29 12.79 -2.22 2.55
N LEU A 30 11.50 -2.00 2.35
CA LEU A 30 10.47 -2.33 3.33
C LEU A 30 10.16 -3.81 3.41
N ASP A 31 10.19 -4.49 2.27
CA ASP A 31 9.72 -5.86 2.14
C ASP A 31 10.90 -6.86 1.97
N HIS A 32 12.14 -6.35 2.09
CA HIS A 32 13.36 -7.12 1.83
C HIS A 32 13.48 -8.42 2.65
N TRP A 33 12.91 -8.46 3.86
CA TRP A 33 12.95 -9.61 4.74
C TRP A 33 11.66 -10.44 4.72
N ASP A 34 10.64 -10.04 3.96
CA ASP A 34 9.32 -10.66 3.99
C ASP A 34 9.32 -12.11 3.46
N TRP A 35 10.25 -12.47 2.58
CA TRP A 35 10.47 -13.84 2.11
C TRP A 35 10.74 -14.83 3.26
N ILE A 36 11.30 -14.37 4.40
CA ILE A 36 11.55 -15.23 5.57
C ILE A 36 10.26 -15.83 6.09
N PHE A 37 9.17 -15.06 6.13
CA PHE A 37 7.87 -15.55 6.61
C PHE A 37 7.31 -16.63 5.67
N PHE A 38 7.53 -16.51 4.35
CA PHE A 38 7.19 -17.55 3.40
C PHE A 38 8.02 -18.81 3.64
N LEU A 39 9.33 -18.71 3.86
CA LEU A 39 10.18 -19.86 4.16
C LEU A 39 9.78 -20.51 5.48
N LEU A 40 9.48 -19.75 6.52
CA LEU A 40 9.00 -20.28 7.80
C LEU A 40 7.66 -21.01 7.68
N SER A 41 6.80 -20.61 6.74
CA SER A 41 5.52 -21.26 6.51
C SER A 41 5.66 -22.71 6.01
N ILE A 42 6.75 -23.06 5.33
CA ILE A 42 6.98 -24.40 4.78
C ILE A 42 7.13 -25.47 5.90
N PRO A 43 8.15 -25.39 6.80
CA PRO A 43 8.26 -26.35 7.89
C PRO A 43 7.07 -26.27 8.85
N ALA A 44 6.50 -25.07 9.07
CA ALA A 44 5.31 -24.89 9.87
C ALA A 44 4.13 -25.67 9.30
N THR A 45 3.93 -25.67 7.96
CA THR A 45 2.91 -26.46 7.28
C THR A 45 3.10 -27.94 7.50
N PHE A 46 4.31 -28.45 7.23
CA PHE A 46 4.61 -29.88 7.48
C PHE A 46 4.31 -30.27 8.91
N TRP A 47 4.70 -29.45 9.86
CA TRP A 47 4.49 -29.72 11.28
C TRP A 47 3.01 -29.66 11.66
N ALA A 48 2.26 -28.64 11.22
CA ALA A 48 0.84 -28.48 11.52
C ALA A 48 -0.04 -29.60 10.96
N ILE A 49 0.21 -30.05 9.72
CA ILE A 49 -0.63 -31.04 9.03
C ILE A 49 -0.16 -32.47 9.23
N HIS A 50 1.03 -32.69 9.79
CA HIS A 50 1.57 -34.04 9.99
C HIS A 50 0.61 -34.89 10.82
N LYS A 51 0.21 -36.06 10.27
CA LYS A 51 -0.75 -37.00 10.87
C LYS A 51 -2.20 -36.48 11.00
N GLU A 52 -2.52 -35.32 10.47
CA GLU A 52 -3.89 -34.81 10.46
C GLU A 52 -4.69 -35.43 9.32
N LYS A 53 -5.98 -35.66 9.57
CA LYS A 53 -6.91 -36.16 8.55
C LYS A 53 -7.84 -35.02 8.10
N PHE A 54 -8.10 -34.95 6.81
CA PHE A 54 -9.13 -34.07 6.29
C PHE A 54 -10.50 -34.44 6.86
N GLY A 55 -11.20 -33.48 7.45
CA GLY A 55 -12.55 -33.63 7.94
C GLY A 55 -13.61 -33.66 6.83
N LYS A 56 -14.86 -33.43 7.21
CA LYS A 56 -15.96 -33.20 6.28
C LYS A 56 -15.82 -31.81 5.65
N CYS A 57 -16.37 -31.62 4.45
CA CYS A 57 -16.46 -30.32 3.82
C CYS A 57 -17.29 -29.36 4.68
N ASP A 58 -16.83 -28.11 4.79
CA ASP A 58 -17.47 -27.05 5.56
C ASP A 58 -17.83 -25.87 4.64
N PHE A 59 -19.09 -25.77 4.27
CA PHE A 59 -19.58 -24.77 3.33
C PHE A 59 -19.57 -23.33 3.89
N TYR A 60 -19.41 -23.14 5.21
CA TYR A 60 -19.22 -21.78 5.77
C TYR A 60 -17.96 -21.12 5.23
N ALA A 61 -16.98 -21.89 4.79
CA ALA A 61 -15.79 -21.37 4.12
C ALA A 61 -16.09 -20.55 2.86
N LEU A 62 -17.24 -20.79 2.21
CA LEU A 62 -17.66 -20.02 1.02
C LEU A 62 -17.91 -18.55 1.37
N LEU A 63 -18.27 -18.22 2.61
CA LEU A 63 -18.43 -16.83 3.08
C LEU A 63 -17.12 -16.03 3.01
N VAL A 64 -15.98 -16.70 3.03
CA VAL A 64 -14.65 -16.07 2.88
C VAL A 64 -14.12 -16.30 1.47
N LEU A 65 -14.28 -17.48 0.92
CA LEU A 65 -13.75 -17.85 -0.39
C LEU A 65 -14.30 -16.96 -1.51
N ILE A 66 -15.63 -16.76 -1.55
CA ILE A 66 -16.28 -15.98 -2.61
C ILE A 66 -15.84 -14.52 -2.59
N PRO A 67 -15.87 -13.78 -1.47
CA PRO A 67 -15.34 -12.43 -1.42
C PRO A 67 -13.87 -12.34 -1.81
N CYS A 68 -13.02 -13.29 -1.37
CA CYS A 68 -11.60 -13.30 -1.74
C CYS A 68 -11.37 -13.53 -3.23
N LEU A 69 -12.14 -14.42 -3.86
CA LEU A 69 -12.08 -14.61 -5.31
C LEU A 69 -12.55 -13.36 -6.07
N ILE A 70 -13.63 -12.72 -5.62
CA ILE A 70 -14.10 -11.45 -6.20
C ILE A 70 -13.01 -10.37 -6.06
N LEU A 71 -12.40 -10.25 -4.88
CA LEU A 71 -11.28 -9.31 -4.68
C LEU A 71 -10.12 -9.63 -5.63
N THR A 72 -9.69 -10.86 -5.74
CA THR A 72 -8.61 -11.26 -6.66
C THR A 72 -8.93 -10.87 -8.11
N LEU A 73 -10.18 -10.97 -8.55
CA LEU A 73 -10.60 -10.53 -9.89
C LEU A 73 -10.63 -9.00 -10.02
N LEU A 74 -11.15 -8.29 -9.02
CA LEU A 74 -11.20 -6.83 -9.03
C LEU A 74 -9.80 -6.21 -9.03
N GLU A 75 -8.84 -6.84 -8.39
CA GLU A 75 -7.46 -6.39 -8.32
C GLU A 75 -6.74 -6.51 -9.66
N GLN A 76 -7.07 -7.49 -10.48
CA GLN A 76 -6.61 -7.55 -11.86
C GLN A 76 -7.04 -6.31 -12.66
N ILE A 77 -8.24 -5.78 -12.36
CA ILE A 77 -8.79 -4.58 -13.00
C ILE A 77 -8.14 -3.30 -12.43
N HIS A 78 -7.84 -3.29 -11.14
CA HIS A 78 -7.32 -2.10 -10.45
C HIS A 78 -5.79 -2.11 -10.27
N HIS A 79 -5.11 -3.16 -10.70
CA HIS A 79 -3.65 -3.31 -10.65
C HIS A 79 -3.04 -3.13 -9.24
N ILE A 80 -3.71 -3.68 -8.19
CA ILE A 80 -3.22 -3.61 -6.80
C ILE A 80 -2.60 -4.95 -6.40
N ASN A 81 -1.38 -5.22 -6.87
CA ASN A 81 -0.72 -6.52 -6.68
C ASN A 81 -0.56 -6.94 -5.21
N ALA A 82 -0.31 -5.99 -4.28
CA ALA A 82 -0.18 -6.34 -2.86
C ALA A 82 -1.48 -6.92 -2.28
N LEU A 83 -2.63 -6.36 -2.66
CA LEU A 83 -3.94 -6.86 -2.24
C LEU A 83 -4.26 -8.20 -2.95
N ALA A 84 -3.86 -8.35 -4.23
CA ALA A 84 -4.00 -9.60 -4.97
C ALA A 84 -3.26 -10.77 -4.29
N VAL A 85 -2.03 -10.54 -3.83
CA VAL A 85 -1.27 -11.56 -3.09
C VAL A 85 -1.94 -11.88 -1.76
N ALA A 86 -2.41 -10.89 -1.02
CA ALA A 86 -3.09 -11.11 0.27
C ALA A 86 -4.41 -11.88 0.08
N SER A 87 -5.22 -11.54 -0.93
CA SER A 87 -6.45 -12.27 -1.22
C SER A 87 -6.17 -13.69 -1.73
N ALA A 88 -5.11 -13.91 -2.52
CA ALA A 88 -4.69 -15.25 -2.92
C ALA A 88 -4.35 -16.13 -1.71
N VAL A 89 -3.65 -15.59 -0.70
CA VAL A 89 -3.40 -16.32 0.56
C VAL A 89 -4.71 -16.65 1.28
N CYS A 90 -5.68 -15.73 1.30
CA CYS A 90 -6.99 -15.99 1.89
C CYS A 90 -7.82 -17.03 1.09
N VAL A 91 -7.67 -17.08 -0.24
CA VAL A 91 -8.25 -18.12 -1.10
C VAL A 91 -7.70 -19.50 -0.72
N ILE A 92 -6.38 -19.63 -0.53
CA ILE A 92 -5.74 -20.88 -0.10
C ILE A 92 -6.31 -21.33 1.25
N PHE A 93 -6.38 -20.43 2.23
CA PHE A 93 -6.95 -20.73 3.55
C PHE A 93 -8.39 -21.19 3.45
N SER A 94 -9.22 -20.48 2.70
CA SER A 94 -10.64 -20.80 2.54
C SER A 94 -10.86 -22.14 1.83
N ALA A 95 -10.02 -22.49 0.84
CA ALA A 95 -10.03 -23.79 0.20
C ALA A 95 -9.67 -24.91 1.17
N VAL A 96 -8.67 -24.70 2.01
CA VAL A 96 -8.29 -25.65 3.07
C VAL A 96 -9.41 -25.82 4.08
N TRP A 97 -10.09 -24.75 4.47
CA TRP A 97 -11.26 -24.79 5.35
C TRP A 97 -12.43 -25.55 4.71
N LEU A 98 -12.80 -25.20 3.47
CA LEU A 98 -13.88 -25.86 2.74
C LEU A 98 -13.69 -27.38 2.65
N LEU A 99 -12.46 -27.84 2.39
CA LEU A 99 -12.15 -29.23 2.13
C LEU A 99 -11.78 -30.03 3.40
N GLY A 100 -11.34 -29.34 4.46
CA GLY A 100 -10.80 -29.97 5.66
C GLY A 100 -11.62 -29.78 6.93
N SER A 101 -12.70 -29.00 6.92
CA SER A 101 -13.46 -28.52 8.08
C SER A 101 -12.76 -27.40 8.87
N TRP A 102 -13.52 -26.72 9.74
CA TRP A 102 -13.00 -25.66 10.60
C TRP A 102 -11.86 -26.11 11.53
N ASN A 103 -11.98 -27.30 12.11
CA ASN A 103 -10.96 -27.84 13.01
C ASN A 103 -9.60 -28.04 12.31
N PHE A 104 -9.61 -28.37 11.03
CA PHE A 104 -8.40 -28.47 10.24
C PHE A 104 -7.87 -27.08 9.85
N ALA A 105 -8.75 -26.19 9.36
CA ALA A 105 -8.41 -24.84 9.00
C ALA A 105 -7.79 -24.05 10.16
N TYR A 106 -8.33 -24.20 11.35
CA TYR A 106 -7.81 -23.61 12.57
C TYR A 106 -6.34 -23.94 12.85
N LYS A 107 -5.92 -25.18 12.59
CA LYS A 107 -4.52 -25.61 12.72
C LYS A 107 -3.61 -25.00 11.67
N VAL A 108 -4.16 -24.64 10.50
CA VAL A 108 -3.46 -24.02 9.38
C VAL A 108 -3.49 -22.49 9.47
N LEU A 109 -4.38 -21.91 10.29
CA LEU A 109 -4.54 -20.48 10.43
C LEU A 109 -3.24 -19.72 10.76
N PRO A 110 -2.39 -20.17 11.71
CA PRO A 110 -1.10 -19.51 11.97
C PRO A 110 -0.17 -19.52 10.76
N ILE A 111 -0.24 -20.52 9.89
CA ILE A 111 0.51 -20.59 8.64
C ILE A 111 0.01 -19.53 7.67
N THR A 112 -1.31 -19.36 7.58
CA THR A 112 -1.93 -18.31 6.78
C THR A 112 -1.49 -16.92 7.24
N ILE A 113 -1.41 -16.70 8.57
CA ILE A 113 -0.90 -15.45 9.13
C ILE A 113 0.58 -15.25 8.75
N LEU A 114 1.42 -16.29 8.83
CA LEU A 114 2.82 -16.22 8.38
C LEU A 114 2.91 -15.81 6.91
N LEU A 115 2.11 -16.42 6.04
CA LEU A 115 2.04 -16.05 4.62
C LEU A 115 1.60 -14.60 4.43
N LEU A 116 0.58 -14.13 5.16
CA LEU A 116 0.12 -12.74 5.11
C LEU A 116 1.18 -11.75 5.60
N LEU A 117 1.96 -12.10 6.63
CA LEU A 117 3.10 -11.29 7.09
C LEU A 117 4.20 -11.20 6.02
N GLY A 118 4.34 -12.20 5.17
CA GLY A 118 5.28 -12.21 4.04
C GLY A 118 4.75 -11.51 2.77
N THR A 119 3.50 -11.03 2.76
CA THR A 119 2.97 -10.31 1.60
C THR A 119 3.60 -8.92 1.48
N PRO A 120 3.87 -8.45 0.24
CA PRO A 120 4.39 -7.11 0.01
C PRO A 120 3.54 -6.03 0.64
N SER A 121 4.18 -4.96 1.09
CA SER A 121 3.56 -3.82 1.78
C SER A 121 2.89 -4.13 3.13
N SER A 122 2.99 -5.36 3.65
CA SER A 122 2.40 -5.71 4.95
C SER A 122 3.02 -4.90 6.11
N SER A 123 4.33 -4.60 6.07
CA SER A 123 4.98 -3.72 7.04
C SER A 123 4.44 -2.29 6.99
N TYR A 124 4.19 -1.77 5.81
CA TYR A 124 3.58 -0.46 5.61
C TYR A 124 2.13 -0.43 6.11
N GLN A 125 1.32 -1.42 5.74
CA GLN A 125 -0.07 -1.54 6.21
C GLN A 125 -0.14 -1.62 7.72
N LEU A 126 0.73 -2.42 8.34
CA LEU A 126 0.79 -2.54 9.79
C LEU A 126 1.21 -1.22 10.45
N SER A 127 2.16 -0.48 9.88
CA SER A 127 2.58 0.84 10.38
C SER A 127 1.44 1.87 10.32
N LEU A 128 0.61 1.82 9.27
CA LEU A 128 -0.58 2.67 9.13
C LEU A 128 -1.63 2.35 10.19
N VAL A 129 -1.98 1.06 10.34
CA VAL A 129 -3.00 0.62 11.31
C VAL A 129 -2.58 0.94 12.75
N MET A 130 -1.30 0.75 13.07
CA MET A 130 -0.77 0.99 14.41
C MET A 130 -0.33 2.44 14.64
N MET A 131 -0.39 3.31 13.63
CA MET A 131 0.11 4.70 13.69
C MET A 131 1.55 4.77 14.24
N CYS A 132 2.42 3.84 13.83
CA CYS A 132 3.77 3.70 14.37
C CYS A 132 4.83 3.74 13.25
N PRO A 133 6.11 4.03 13.60
CA PRO A 133 7.21 3.92 12.67
C PRO A 133 7.32 2.52 12.05
N VAL A 134 7.79 2.42 10.81
CA VAL A 134 7.95 1.13 10.11
C VAL A 134 8.87 0.16 10.87
N ALA A 135 9.89 0.67 11.57
CA ALA A 135 10.75 -0.17 12.42
C ALA A 135 9.96 -0.88 13.53
N THR A 136 8.99 -0.20 14.15
CA THR A 136 8.07 -0.78 15.14
C THR A 136 7.17 -1.82 14.48
N ALA A 137 6.63 -1.54 13.31
CA ALA A 137 5.82 -2.50 12.54
C ALA A 137 6.61 -3.78 12.23
N TRP A 138 7.89 -3.67 11.90
CA TRP A 138 8.82 -4.80 11.74
C TRP A 138 8.95 -5.64 13.00
N ALA A 139 9.21 -5.01 14.16
CA ALA A 139 9.30 -5.72 15.43
C ALA A 139 7.99 -6.47 15.74
N VAL A 140 6.85 -5.85 15.50
CA VAL A 140 5.53 -6.48 15.67
C VAL A 140 5.33 -7.66 14.71
N LYS A 141 5.77 -7.57 13.43
CA LYS A 141 5.71 -8.70 12.49
C LYS A 141 6.49 -9.91 13.01
N PHE A 142 7.73 -9.70 13.47
CA PHE A 142 8.54 -10.78 14.06
C PHE A 142 7.88 -11.37 15.31
N LEU A 143 7.35 -10.53 16.20
CA LEU A 143 6.61 -11.00 17.37
C LEU A 143 5.39 -11.86 16.95
N LEU A 144 4.59 -11.40 15.99
CA LEU A 144 3.46 -12.16 15.47
C LEU A 144 3.89 -13.49 14.86
N ALA A 145 5.02 -13.53 14.14
CA ALA A 145 5.55 -14.79 13.60
C ALA A 145 5.94 -15.77 14.72
N VAL A 146 6.60 -15.29 15.76
CA VAL A 146 6.92 -16.10 16.94
C VAL A 146 5.65 -16.63 17.61
N LEU A 147 4.64 -15.78 17.79
CA LEU A 147 3.34 -16.19 18.35
C LEU A 147 2.65 -17.24 17.48
N CYS A 148 2.73 -17.14 16.14
CA CYS A 148 2.22 -18.16 15.23
C CYS A 148 2.91 -19.51 15.43
N LEU A 149 4.25 -19.54 15.57
CA LEU A 149 5.00 -20.75 15.81
C LEU A 149 4.65 -21.38 17.18
N ILE A 150 4.52 -20.56 18.23
CA ILE A 150 4.06 -20.99 19.54
C ILE A 150 2.63 -21.56 19.46
N TRP A 151 1.75 -20.92 18.69
CA TRP A 151 0.37 -21.40 18.48
C TRP A 151 0.36 -22.79 17.82
N ILE A 152 1.15 -23.00 16.75
CA ILE A 152 1.25 -24.31 16.08
C ILE A 152 1.75 -25.36 17.08
N TRP A 153 2.75 -25.03 17.88
CA TRP A 153 3.28 -25.93 18.92
C TRP A 153 2.22 -26.26 19.98
N TYR A 154 1.47 -25.26 20.44
CA TYR A 154 0.45 -25.41 21.46
C TYR A 154 -0.76 -26.21 20.97
N THR A 155 -1.27 -25.94 19.77
CA THR A 155 -2.43 -26.65 19.19
C THR A 155 -2.14 -28.14 18.97
N LYS A 156 -0.91 -28.51 18.67
CA LYS A 156 -0.49 -29.90 18.60
C LYS A 156 -0.58 -30.59 19.97
N ARG A 157 -0.51 -29.84 21.06
CA ARG A 157 -0.44 -30.40 22.42
C ARG A 157 -1.78 -30.42 23.15
N THR A 158 -2.68 -29.49 22.94
CA THR A 158 -3.84 -29.26 23.83
C THR A 158 -5.23 -29.18 23.20
N GLY A 159 -5.38 -28.95 21.93
CA GLY A 159 -6.71 -28.97 21.24
C GLY A 159 -7.76 -27.91 21.67
N VAL A 160 -7.46 -26.98 22.60
CA VAL A 160 -8.49 -26.22 23.36
C VAL A 160 -8.85 -24.81 22.84
N LEU A 161 -8.14 -24.20 21.89
CA LEU A 161 -8.29 -22.73 21.61
C LEU A 161 -9.14 -22.32 20.39
N VAL A 162 -10.28 -22.98 20.15
CA VAL A 162 -11.07 -22.81 18.92
C VAL A 162 -11.91 -21.51 18.86
N LYS A 163 -12.32 -20.93 19.97
CA LYS A 163 -13.36 -19.87 19.98
C LYS A 163 -12.86 -18.42 19.81
N CYS A 164 -11.66 -18.10 20.25
CA CYS A 164 -11.15 -16.71 20.23
C CYS A 164 -10.68 -16.23 18.84
N SER A 165 -10.26 -17.13 17.97
CA SER A 165 -9.66 -16.77 16.67
C SER A 165 -10.68 -16.31 15.63
N THR A 166 -11.91 -16.82 15.65
CA THR A 166 -12.98 -16.40 14.73
C THR A 166 -13.36 -14.95 14.95
N ILE A 167 -13.40 -14.52 16.22
CA ILE A 167 -13.70 -13.12 16.59
C ILE A 167 -12.58 -12.19 16.10
N PHE A 168 -11.33 -12.60 16.25
CA PHE A 168 -10.18 -11.79 15.79
C PHE A 168 -10.16 -11.62 14.25
N PHE A 169 -10.47 -12.66 13.49
CA PHE A 169 -10.52 -12.60 12.01
C PHE A 169 -11.67 -11.73 11.51
N LEU A 170 -12.86 -11.89 12.09
CA LEU A 170 -14.01 -11.05 11.77
C LEU A 170 -13.74 -9.58 12.14
N ALA A 171 -13.12 -9.32 13.29
CA ALA A 171 -12.73 -7.98 13.69
C ALA A 171 -11.69 -7.36 12.76
N ALA A 172 -10.65 -8.10 12.36
CA ALA A 172 -9.63 -7.62 11.43
C ALA A 172 -10.21 -7.33 10.03
N ALA A 173 -11.06 -8.21 9.50
CA ALA A 173 -11.74 -8.02 8.22
C ALA A 173 -12.70 -6.81 8.27
N LEU A 174 -13.46 -6.66 9.38
CA LEU A 174 -14.37 -5.55 9.60
C LEU A 174 -13.62 -4.21 9.70
N VAL A 175 -12.52 -4.16 10.46
CA VAL A 175 -11.67 -2.96 10.60
C VAL A 175 -11.06 -2.58 9.26
N THR A 176 -10.53 -3.55 8.50
CA THR A 176 -9.96 -3.28 7.17
C THR A 176 -11.05 -2.79 6.21
N GLY A 177 -12.22 -3.39 6.22
CA GLY A 177 -13.37 -2.94 5.42
C GLY A 177 -13.84 -1.54 5.80
N LEU A 178 -13.89 -1.21 7.08
CA LEU A 178 -14.27 0.12 7.57
C LEU A 178 -13.24 1.19 7.20
N ILE A 179 -11.94 0.90 7.27
CA ILE A 179 -10.87 1.82 6.85
C ILE A 179 -11.01 2.13 5.36
N LEU A 180 -11.25 1.12 4.53
CA LEU A 180 -11.46 1.31 3.09
C LEU A 180 -12.72 2.12 2.78
N LEU A 181 -13.81 1.89 3.51
CA LEU A 181 -15.07 2.63 3.32
C LEU A 181 -15.00 4.09 3.79
N HIS A 182 -14.15 4.41 4.79
CA HIS A 182 -14.00 5.78 5.33
C HIS A 182 -13.00 6.65 4.56
N SER A 183 -12.28 6.13 3.59
CA SER A 183 -11.35 6.90 2.77
C SER A 183 -12.11 7.80 1.80
N LYS A 184 -12.49 9.01 2.26
CA LYS A 184 -13.12 10.06 1.42
C LYS A 184 -12.31 10.37 0.17
N ALA A 185 -10.98 10.21 0.23
CA ALA A 185 -10.07 10.37 -0.90
C ALA A 185 -10.34 9.41 -2.06
N LEU A 186 -10.96 8.24 -1.80
CA LEU A 186 -11.26 7.21 -2.80
C LEU A 186 -12.30 7.67 -3.84
N TYR A 187 -13.20 8.55 -3.45
CA TYR A 187 -14.36 8.95 -4.24
C TYR A 187 -14.26 10.38 -4.79
N PHE A 188 -13.25 11.14 -4.39
CA PHE A 188 -13.08 12.52 -4.85
C PHE A 188 -12.67 12.54 -6.32
N LYS A 189 -13.45 13.24 -7.14
CA LYS A 189 -13.16 13.51 -8.55
C LYS A 189 -13.14 15.03 -8.75
N GLY A 190 -11.95 15.57 -8.87
CA GLY A 190 -11.77 17.00 -9.15
C GLY A 190 -11.58 17.29 -10.64
N THR A 191 -11.63 18.54 -10.99
CA THR A 191 -11.27 19.03 -12.33
C THR A 191 -9.82 18.69 -12.64
N SER A 192 -9.53 18.26 -13.87
CA SER A 192 -8.16 17.95 -14.30
C SER A 192 -7.22 19.14 -14.11
N PHE A 193 -6.15 18.93 -13.40
CA PHE A 193 -5.10 19.91 -13.19
C PHE A 193 -3.73 19.31 -13.49
N ILE A 194 -3.22 19.62 -14.69
CA ILE A 194 -1.89 19.24 -15.16
C ILE A 194 -1.10 20.54 -15.29
N PRO A 195 -0.32 20.95 -14.28
CA PRO A 195 0.42 22.21 -14.29
C PRO A 195 1.64 22.14 -15.21
N GLU A 196 1.96 23.27 -15.80
CA GLU A 196 3.27 23.55 -16.35
C GLU A 196 4.14 24.21 -15.28
N PHE A 197 5.46 23.93 -15.31
CA PHE A 197 6.41 24.44 -14.36
C PHE A 197 7.39 25.41 -15.06
N PRO A 198 6.99 26.69 -15.26
CA PRO A 198 7.82 27.67 -15.94
C PRO A 198 8.98 28.12 -15.06
N SER A 199 9.99 28.77 -15.66
CA SER A 199 11.12 29.35 -14.92
C SER A 199 10.70 30.48 -13.95
N HIS A 200 9.53 31.07 -14.15
CA HIS A 200 8.94 32.08 -13.28
C HIS A 200 7.50 31.74 -12.92
N CYS A 201 7.24 31.62 -11.63
CA CYS A 201 5.91 31.35 -11.10
C CYS A 201 5.56 32.44 -10.06
N GLY A 202 5.00 33.57 -10.53
CA GLY A 202 4.82 34.76 -9.70
C GLY A 202 6.17 35.29 -9.18
N GLU A 203 6.32 35.34 -7.86
CA GLU A 203 7.57 35.75 -7.22
C GLU A 203 8.60 34.61 -7.06
N PHE A 204 8.26 33.39 -7.50
CA PHE A 204 9.15 32.24 -7.39
C PHE A 204 9.96 32.06 -8.67
N TRP A 205 11.27 31.89 -8.52
CA TRP A 205 12.22 31.57 -9.57
C TRP A 205 12.47 30.06 -9.60
N GLY A 206 12.13 29.43 -10.71
CA GLY A 206 12.22 28.01 -10.92
C GLY A 206 13.41 27.57 -11.77
N ARG A 207 14.07 26.52 -11.34
CA ARG A 207 15.07 25.82 -12.15
C ARG A 207 14.76 24.32 -12.23
N SER A 208 14.95 23.72 -13.39
CA SER A 208 14.92 22.28 -13.56
C SER A 208 16.16 21.66 -12.88
N ILE A 209 15.94 20.54 -12.22
CA ILE A 209 16.98 19.77 -11.56
C ILE A 209 17.00 18.38 -12.19
N GLN A 210 18.17 17.84 -12.46
CA GLN A 210 18.28 16.45 -12.91
C GLN A 210 17.91 15.50 -11.79
N PRO A 211 16.99 14.55 -12.03
CA PRO A 211 16.67 13.49 -11.08
C PRO A 211 17.92 12.72 -10.67
N ASP A 212 18.06 12.45 -9.39
CA ASP A 212 19.19 11.68 -8.86
C ASP A 212 19.14 10.21 -9.33
N ALA A 213 20.24 9.48 -9.10
CA ALA A 213 20.36 8.08 -9.52
C ALA A 213 19.32 7.17 -8.85
N ASN A 214 18.91 7.46 -7.61
CA ASN A 214 17.89 6.68 -6.91
C ASN A 214 16.51 6.91 -7.51
N THR A 215 16.16 8.16 -7.78
CA THR A 215 14.91 8.53 -8.47
C THR A 215 14.82 7.86 -9.85
N LYS A 216 15.90 7.90 -10.65
CA LYS A 216 15.95 7.24 -11.97
C LYS A 216 15.81 5.71 -11.88
N ARG A 217 16.39 5.10 -10.84
CA ARG A 217 16.26 3.64 -10.61
C ARG A 217 14.85 3.24 -10.23
N PHE A 218 14.14 4.12 -9.54
CA PHE A 218 12.78 3.85 -9.09
C PHE A 218 11.76 4.00 -10.22
N PHE A 219 11.91 5.01 -11.07
CA PHE A 219 11.03 5.30 -12.19
C PHE A 219 11.69 4.85 -13.51
N VAL A 220 11.52 3.58 -13.88
CA VAL A 220 12.19 2.99 -15.05
C VAL A 220 11.44 3.32 -16.34
N THR A 221 10.10 3.25 -16.31
CA THR A 221 9.23 3.48 -17.47
C THR A 221 8.59 4.87 -17.47
N SER A 222 8.58 5.55 -16.32
CA SER A 222 7.95 6.84 -16.12
C SER A 222 8.92 7.98 -16.42
N THR A 223 8.40 9.07 -16.96
CA THR A 223 9.17 10.31 -17.18
C THR A 223 9.12 11.17 -15.93
N VAL A 224 10.29 11.48 -15.37
CA VAL A 224 10.41 12.27 -14.14
C VAL A 224 11.02 13.61 -14.43
N LYS A 225 10.36 14.68 -13.96
CA LYS A 225 10.85 16.06 -13.97
C LYS A 225 10.91 16.58 -12.53
N GLN A 226 12.02 17.21 -12.19
CA GLN A 226 12.21 17.86 -10.90
C GLN A 226 12.48 19.34 -11.08
N TYR A 227 11.90 20.15 -10.19
CA TYR A 227 12.10 21.59 -10.19
C TYR A 227 12.32 22.07 -8.77
N ARG A 228 13.09 23.14 -8.67
CA ARG A 228 13.28 23.86 -7.41
C ARG A 228 12.92 25.32 -7.66
N TYR A 229 12.01 25.83 -6.84
CA TYR A 229 11.55 27.20 -6.86
C TYR A 229 12.02 27.91 -5.60
N THR A 230 12.58 29.12 -5.77
CA THR A 230 13.08 29.92 -4.68
C THR A 230 12.44 31.30 -4.68
N LYS A 231 12.10 31.82 -3.50
CA LYS A 231 11.59 33.15 -3.25
C LYS A 231 12.13 33.61 -1.89
N ALA A 232 13.02 34.55 -1.84
CA ALA A 232 13.74 34.93 -0.61
C ALA A 232 14.27 33.69 0.12
N ASP A 233 13.84 33.47 1.37
CA ASP A 233 14.24 32.31 2.20
C ASP A 233 13.32 31.08 2.02
N THR A 234 12.37 31.14 1.09
CA THR A 234 11.44 30.03 0.84
C THR A 234 11.91 29.20 -0.34
N GLU A 235 12.04 27.90 -0.15
CA GLU A 235 12.35 26.93 -1.20
C GLU A 235 11.18 25.94 -1.36
N ILE A 236 10.69 25.79 -2.58
CA ILE A 236 9.66 24.78 -2.93
C ILE A 236 10.28 23.78 -3.90
N SER A 237 10.24 22.51 -3.54
CA SER A 237 10.67 21.41 -4.41
C SER A 237 9.46 20.77 -5.07
N VAL A 238 9.58 20.50 -6.38
CA VAL A 238 8.52 19.87 -7.18
C VAL A 238 9.06 18.60 -7.81
N LEU A 239 8.32 17.53 -7.67
CA LEU A 239 8.47 16.27 -8.40
C LEU A 239 7.23 16.06 -9.26
N ALA A 240 7.40 16.06 -10.57
CA ALA A 240 6.34 15.74 -11.54
C ALA A 240 6.70 14.45 -12.26
N VAL A 241 5.81 13.47 -12.20
CA VAL A 241 6.00 12.16 -12.82
C VAL A 241 4.88 11.93 -13.82
N GLU A 242 5.22 11.79 -15.09
CA GLU A 242 4.33 11.24 -16.11
C GLU A 242 4.46 9.72 -16.06
N CYS A 243 3.38 9.05 -15.67
CA CYS A 243 3.34 7.61 -15.49
C CYS A 243 3.55 6.90 -16.84
N GLY A 244 4.54 6.01 -16.88
CA GLY A 244 4.77 5.13 -18.01
C GLY A 244 3.82 3.92 -18.04
N GLU A 245 4.24 2.86 -18.72
CA GLU A 245 3.46 1.63 -18.84
C GLU A 245 3.27 0.90 -17.52
N ASN A 246 4.24 1.04 -16.60
CA ASN A 246 4.23 0.36 -15.32
C ASN A 246 3.60 1.23 -14.22
N ILE A 247 2.29 1.09 -14.03
CA ILE A 247 1.56 1.78 -12.94
C ILE A 247 2.16 1.53 -11.54
N HIS A 248 2.91 0.43 -11.35
CA HIS A 248 3.51 0.08 -10.06
C HIS A 248 4.69 0.96 -9.67
N GLU A 249 5.20 1.80 -10.57
CA GLU A 249 6.17 2.83 -10.26
C GLU A 249 5.53 4.00 -9.47
N ILE A 250 4.21 4.16 -9.55
CA ILE A 250 3.49 5.19 -8.80
C ILE A 250 3.03 4.61 -7.47
N HIS A 251 3.46 5.24 -6.39
CA HIS A 251 3.16 4.88 -5.00
C HIS A 251 2.58 6.07 -4.24
N PRO A 252 1.89 5.84 -3.10
CA PRO A 252 1.57 6.94 -2.18
C PRO A 252 2.85 7.65 -1.75
N ALA A 253 2.85 8.99 -1.73
CA ALA A 253 4.03 9.75 -1.31
C ALA A 253 4.41 9.46 0.15
N SER A 254 3.44 9.23 1.02
CA SER A 254 3.66 8.79 2.39
C SER A 254 4.42 7.45 2.47
N HIS A 255 4.17 6.53 1.52
CA HIS A 255 4.95 5.30 1.41
C HIS A 255 6.42 5.61 1.06
N CYS A 256 6.66 6.44 0.05
CA CYS A 256 8.02 6.85 -0.35
C CYS A 256 8.76 7.58 0.79
N LEU A 257 8.07 8.46 1.52
CA LEU A 257 8.64 9.12 2.68
C LEU A 257 9.04 8.13 3.78
N ARG A 258 8.15 7.21 4.15
CA ARG A 258 8.44 6.17 5.17
C ARG A 258 9.58 5.25 4.75
N THR A 259 9.65 4.84 3.47
CA THR A 259 10.76 4.03 2.94
C THR A 259 12.09 4.78 2.96
N SER A 260 12.03 6.10 2.83
CA SER A 260 13.19 6.99 2.93
C SER A 260 13.49 7.41 4.37
N MET A 261 12.91 6.72 5.37
CA MET A 261 13.13 6.93 6.80
C MET A 261 12.62 8.28 7.33
N TRP A 262 11.60 8.86 6.69
CA TRP A 262 10.85 9.99 7.24
C TRP A 262 9.77 9.48 8.20
N THR A 263 9.57 10.17 9.30
CA THR A 263 8.42 9.98 10.20
C THR A 263 7.27 10.83 9.68
N VAL A 264 6.20 10.20 9.22
CA VAL A 264 4.96 10.87 8.80
C VAL A 264 4.09 11.10 10.03
N HIS A 265 3.80 12.37 10.33
CA HIS A 265 3.00 12.79 11.49
C HIS A 265 1.52 12.85 11.18
N SER A 266 1.16 13.35 9.99
CA SER A 266 -0.22 13.37 9.49
C SER A 266 -0.26 13.15 7.99
N GLU A 267 -1.42 12.66 7.51
CA GLU A 267 -1.74 12.49 6.09
C GLU A 267 -3.24 12.74 5.93
N ASP A 268 -3.60 13.93 5.42
CA ASP A 268 -4.97 14.41 5.35
C ASP A 268 -5.32 14.90 3.95
N VAL A 269 -6.60 14.85 3.59
CA VAL A 269 -7.09 15.44 2.35
C VAL A 269 -7.46 16.89 2.59
N LEU A 270 -6.76 17.79 1.92
CA LEU A 270 -7.00 19.23 1.96
C LEU A 270 -7.73 19.67 0.70
N HIS A 271 -8.91 20.25 0.87
CA HIS A 271 -9.67 20.88 -0.21
C HIS A 271 -9.16 22.31 -0.42
N LEU A 272 -8.60 22.59 -1.60
CA LEU A 272 -8.08 23.91 -1.94
C LEU A 272 -9.16 24.79 -2.62
N HIS A 273 -10.02 24.15 -3.42
CA HIS A 273 -11.17 24.74 -4.10
C HIS A 273 -12.24 23.66 -4.24
N ASP A 274 -13.47 24.01 -4.61
CA ASP A 274 -14.61 23.11 -4.69
C ASP A 274 -14.34 21.85 -5.53
N ASN A 275 -13.52 21.96 -6.57
CA ASN A 275 -13.21 20.88 -7.49
C ASN A 275 -11.73 20.48 -7.50
N PHE A 276 -10.93 20.88 -6.50
CA PHE A 276 -9.53 20.49 -6.41
C PHE A 276 -9.09 20.24 -4.97
N ALA A 277 -8.54 19.06 -4.73
CA ALA A 277 -8.01 18.66 -3.45
C ALA A 277 -6.64 17.99 -3.62
N VAL A 278 -5.85 18.06 -2.56
CA VAL A 278 -4.52 17.43 -2.45
C VAL A 278 -4.47 16.57 -1.20
N THR A 279 -3.58 15.58 -1.17
CA THR A 279 -3.16 14.96 0.08
C THR A 279 -2.04 15.80 0.67
N GLU A 280 -2.25 16.32 1.85
CA GLU A 280 -1.24 17.02 2.66
C GLU A 280 -0.57 16.01 3.60
N ILE A 281 0.76 16.00 3.61
CA ILE A 281 1.57 15.12 4.44
C ILE A 281 2.56 15.99 5.21
N ASP A 282 2.54 15.86 6.54
CA ASP A 282 3.53 16.44 7.44
C ASP A 282 4.53 15.34 7.83
N ALA A 283 5.81 15.58 7.58
CA ALA A 283 6.83 14.58 7.86
C ALA A 283 8.14 15.20 8.37
N SER A 284 8.88 14.44 9.19
CA SER A 284 10.18 14.85 9.70
C SER A 284 11.25 13.78 9.60
N LYS A 285 12.51 14.21 9.47
CA LYS A 285 13.69 13.34 9.46
C LYS A 285 14.93 14.09 9.92
N GLY A 286 15.62 13.60 10.96
CA GLY A 286 16.89 14.15 11.43
C GLY A 286 16.83 15.63 11.77
N GLY A 287 15.76 16.09 12.42
CA GLY A 287 15.55 17.50 12.78
C GLY A 287 14.93 18.36 11.65
N ASN A 288 14.93 17.90 10.42
CA ASN A 288 14.26 18.56 9.31
C ASN A 288 12.77 18.17 9.28
N ARG A 289 11.88 19.13 9.00
CA ARG A 289 10.44 18.91 8.84
C ARG A 289 9.99 19.49 7.51
N ILE A 290 9.11 18.79 6.82
CA ILE A 290 8.57 19.19 5.51
C ILE A 290 7.06 19.05 5.49
N LEU A 291 6.42 19.94 4.73
CA LEU A 291 5.02 19.79 4.31
C LEU A 291 5.01 19.39 2.85
N VAL A 292 4.27 18.35 2.53
CA VAL A 292 4.20 17.79 1.17
C VAL A 292 2.75 17.76 0.72
N TRP A 293 2.48 18.31 -0.47
CA TRP A 293 1.20 18.19 -1.14
C TRP A 293 1.31 17.28 -2.33
N VAL A 294 0.37 16.35 -2.45
CA VAL A 294 0.35 15.34 -3.52
C VAL A 294 -1.02 15.30 -4.16
N TRP A 295 -1.04 15.23 -5.48
CA TRP A 295 -2.23 14.90 -6.25
C TRP A 295 -1.87 14.10 -7.50
N TYR A 296 -2.87 13.44 -8.02
CA TYR A 296 -2.78 12.60 -9.20
C TYR A 296 -3.74 13.15 -10.26
N SER A 297 -3.30 13.26 -11.51
CA SER A 297 -4.09 13.83 -12.58
C SER A 297 -4.06 12.97 -13.84
N SER A 298 -5.14 13.02 -14.57
CA SER A 298 -5.22 12.61 -15.97
C SER A 298 -5.82 13.78 -16.78
N GLU A 299 -5.95 13.64 -18.08
CA GLU A 299 -6.64 14.65 -18.90
C GLU A 299 -8.09 14.88 -18.47
N LYS A 300 -8.73 13.90 -17.83
CA LYS A 300 -10.16 13.91 -17.48
C LYS A 300 -10.45 14.39 -16.06
N LEU A 301 -9.56 14.09 -15.11
CA LEU A 301 -9.80 14.37 -13.70
C LEU A 301 -8.52 14.46 -12.87
N SER A 302 -8.65 15.09 -11.69
CA SER A 302 -7.64 15.03 -10.62
C SER A 302 -8.23 14.41 -9.36
N THR A 303 -7.38 13.71 -8.60
CA THR A 303 -7.73 13.12 -7.31
C THR A 303 -6.58 13.29 -6.30
N PRO A 304 -6.86 13.59 -5.03
CA PRO A 304 -5.83 13.65 -4.01
C PRO A 304 -5.30 12.26 -3.61
N GLY A 305 -6.12 11.22 -3.75
CA GLY A 305 -5.84 9.89 -3.22
C GLY A 305 -5.22 8.93 -4.22
N PHE A 306 -4.18 8.21 -3.78
CA PHE A 306 -3.54 7.16 -4.57
C PHE A 306 -4.52 6.06 -5.02
N LEU A 307 -5.45 5.64 -4.16
CA LEU A 307 -6.47 4.66 -4.52
C LEU A 307 -7.43 5.20 -5.58
N GLY A 308 -7.77 6.49 -5.50
CA GLY A 308 -8.55 7.17 -6.55
C GLY A 308 -7.82 7.16 -7.88
N PHE A 309 -6.50 7.45 -7.87
CA PHE A 309 -5.65 7.34 -9.06
C PHE A 309 -5.69 5.92 -9.65
N ARG A 310 -5.43 4.88 -8.85
CA ARG A 310 -5.49 3.48 -9.28
C ARG A 310 -6.82 3.10 -9.91
N ARG A 311 -7.92 3.54 -9.31
CA ARG A 311 -9.28 3.29 -9.82
C ARG A 311 -9.53 3.91 -11.19
N HIS A 312 -8.94 5.08 -11.47
CA HIS A 312 -9.16 5.82 -12.71
C HIS A 312 -8.07 5.60 -13.75
N PHE A 313 -7.02 4.87 -13.40
CA PHE A 313 -5.96 4.53 -14.34
C PHE A 313 -6.51 3.72 -15.52
N ARG A 314 -6.10 4.10 -16.73
CA ARG A 314 -6.40 3.37 -17.97
C ARG A 314 -5.11 3.24 -18.75
N PRO A 315 -4.72 2.03 -19.19
CA PRO A 315 -3.60 1.83 -20.09
C PRO A 315 -3.78 2.66 -21.36
N GLY A 316 -2.72 3.32 -21.82
CA GLY A 316 -2.73 4.18 -23.00
C GLY A 316 -3.20 5.62 -22.78
N GLU A 317 -3.75 5.96 -21.60
CA GLU A 317 -4.04 7.36 -21.21
C GLU A 317 -2.84 7.93 -20.44
N LYS A 318 -2.61 9.25 -20.59
CA LYS A 318 -1.59 9.95 -19.83
C LYS A 318 -2.05 10.19 -18.40
N HIS A 319 -1.23 9.77 -17.46
CA HIS A 319 -1.44 9.94 -16.03
C HIS A 319 -0.22 10.62 -15.40
N TYR A 320 -0.47 11.48 -14.45
CA TYR A 320 0.56 12.29 -13.80
C TYR A 320 0.44 12.21 -12.29
N THR A 321 1.58 12.24 -11.62
CA THR A 321 1.68 12.44 -10.18
C THR A 321 2.49 13.69 -9.91
N TYR A 322 1.96 14.56 -9.07
CA TYR A 322 2.64 15.76 -8.64
C TYR A 322 2.86 15.73 -7.13
N GLN A 323 4.07 16.01 -6.74
CA GLN A 323 4.45 16.17 -5.35
C GLN A 323 5.16 17.51 -5.21
N ILE A 324 4.63 18.39 -4.37
CA ILE A 324 5.21 19.68 -4.06
C ILE A 324 5.54 19.70 -2.58
N SER A 325 6.75 20.08 -2.22
CA SER A 325 7.18 20.11 -0.84
C SER A 325 7.87 21.40 -0.46
N ILE A 326 7.70 21.81 0.80
CA ILE A 326 8.32 22.97 1.41
C ILE A 326 8.95 22.59 2.76
N PRO A 327 10.19 22.98 3.06
CA PRO A 327 10.77 22.86 4.39
C PRO A 327 10.00 23.70 5.40
N LEU A 328 9.77 23.16 6.59
CA LEU A 328 9.11 23.86 7.70
C LEU A 328 10.14 24.30 8.73
N ASN A 329 10.23 25.61 8.94
CA ASN A 329 11.10 26.20 9.96
C ASN A 329 10.41 26.36 11.33
N SER A 330 9.29 25.72 11.58
CA SER A 330 8.45 25.67 12.78
C SER A 330 6.95 25.92 12.55
N ASP A 331 6.54 26.65 11.50
CA ASP A 331 5.16 27.05 11.27
C ASP A 331 4.56 26.33 10.05
N VAL A 332 3.69 25.36 10.33
CA VAL A 332 2.97 24.56 9.32
C VAL A 332 2.00 25.45 8.52
N GLU A 333 1.32 26.39 9.18
CA GLU A 333 0.35 27.27 8.52
C GLU A 333 1.01 28.22 7.53
N ARG A 334 2.19 28.74 7.86
CA ARG A 334 2.99 29.55 6.94
C ARG A 334 3.37 28.72 5.71
N GLY A 335 3.88 27.49 5.92
CA GLY A 335 4.21 26.57 4.82
C GLY A 335 3.01 26.27 3.93
N ARG A 336 1.86 25.98 4.53
CA ARG A 336 0.58 25.73 3.82
C ARG A 336 0.17 26.93 2.98
N ASN A 337 0.26 28.13 3.51
CA ASN A 337 -0.09 29.36 2.79
C ASN A 337 0.85 29.64 1.59
N GLU A 338 2.14 29.38 1.72
CA GLU A 338 3.07 29.52 0.59
C GLU A 338 2.80 28.46 -0.51
N LEU A 339 2.55 27.21 -0.15
CA LEU A 339 2.13 26.17 -1.10
C LEU A 339 0.81 26.53 -1.79
N LYS A 340 -0.15 27.07 -1.04
CA LYS A 340 -1.45 27.51 -1.59
C LYS A 340 -1.27 28.62 -2.63
N LYS A 341 -0.48 29.64 -2.32
CA LYS A 341 -0.15 30.71 -3.27
C LYS A 341 0.52 30.16 -4.53
N PHE A 342 1.51 29.29 -4.35
CA PHE A 342 2.24 28.69 -5.47
C PHE A 342 1.30 27.89 -6.40
N VAL A 343 0.45 27.02 -5.86
CA VAL A 343 -0.51 26.23 -6.64
C VAL A 343 -1.55 27.13 -7.32
N GLN A 344 -2.01 28.19 -6.65
CA GLN A 344 -2.95 29.16 -7.24
C GLN A 344 -2.35 29.85 -8.47
N ILE A 345 -1.08 30.27 -8.40
CA ILE A 345 -0.39 30.90 -9.54
C ILE A 345 -0.26 29.89 -10.71
N LEU A 346 0.09 28.62 -10.42
CA LEU A 346 0.15 27.59 -11.45
C LEU A 346 -1.20 27.36 -12.14
N ARG A 347 -2.29 27.47 -11.40
CA ARG A 347 -3.66 27.31 -11.95
C ARG A 347 -4.08 28.48 -12.82
N SER A 348 -3.86 29.71 -12.35
CA SER A 348 -4.26 30.92 -13.09
C SER A 348 -3.57 31.05 -14.46
N LYS A 349 -2.35 30.50 -14.59
CA LYS A 349 -1.63 30.48 -15.88
C LYS A 349 -2.19 29.48 -16.89
N LYS A 350 -2.93 28.46 -16.45
CA LYS A 350 -3.55 27.50 -17.37
C LYS A 350 -4.87 27.98 -17.93
N GLU A 351 -5.50 28.96 -17.27
CA GLU A 351 -6.79 29.54 -17.69
C GLU A 351 -6.62 30.71 -18.67
N GLN A 352 -5.37 31.15 -18.91
CA GLN A 352 -5.00 32.13 -19.95
C GLN A 352 -4.49 31.42 -21.20
#